data_180735014de1fcc159e03afe1bc3921f
#
_entry.id   180735014de1fcc159e03afe1bc3921f
#
_cell.length_a   1.000
_cell.length_b   1.000
_cell.length_c   1.000
_cell.angle_alpha   90.00
_cell.angle_beta   90.00
_cell.angle_gamma   90.00
#
_symmetry.space_group_name_H-M   'P 1'
#
loop_
_entity.id
_entity.type
_entity.pdbx_description
1 polymer ?
#
loop_
_entity_poly.entity_id
_entity_poly.type
_entity_poly.pdbx_seq_one_letter_code
_entity_poly.pdbx_strand_id
1 'polypeptide(L)'
;MAKVHTLVVGRLETNCYILRSDSTALIIDPGDEPERILRFLDDIAVKPSKIIATHTHFDHVLGVNAIRAELNIPFLIHRDDLAMLESMQSRVREFMGFSVPPPPKVDQFLADGESITIGQDRVTVIHTPGHSPGSISLAGRDYVLTGDALFNQSIGRTDLPGGDLDTLVRSITHRLFSLDDDTIVYPGHGPETSIGDEKLANPFVGQVSKRIPEPTSTSLIGKSSLKKV
;
A
#
# COMPACT_ATOMS: atom_id res chain seq x y z
N MET A 1 19.23 -3.45 13.19
CA MET A 1 18.06 -2.68 12.72
C MET A 1 17.87 -2.96 11.26
N ALA A 2 16.66 -3.35 10.85
CA ALA A 2 16.38 -3.64 9.46
C ALA A 2 16.59 -2.38 8.60
N LYS A 3 17.22 -2.57 7.44
CA LYS A 3 17.46 -1.51 6.45
C LYS A 3 16.40 -1.61 5.36
N VAL A 4 15.79 -0.48 5.03
CA VAL A 4 14.84 -0.35 3.92
C VAL A 4 15.61 0.02 2.66
N HIS A 5 15.42 -0.72 1.57
CA HIS A 5 15.89 -0.37 0.23
C HIS A 5 14.67 -0.23 -0.68
N THR A 6 14.62 0.82 -1.46
CA THR A 6 13.52 1.12 -2.39
C THR A 6 13.97 0.90 -3.83
N LEU A 7 13.16 0.14 -4.58
CA LEU A 7 13.28 0.01 -6.03
C LEU A 7 11.97 0.49 -6.65
N VAL A 8 12.00 1.59 -7.36
CA VAL A 8 10.84 2.04 -8.14
C VAL A 8 10.72 1.17 -9.38
N VAL A 9 9.60 0.47 -9.55
CA VAL A 9 9.39 -0.53 -10.61
C VAL A 9 8.15 -0.25 -11.44
N GLY A 10 8.21 -0.66 -12.71
CA GLY A 10 7.09 -0.62 -13.63
C GLY A 10 6.65 0.79 -14.05
N ARG A 11 5.62 0.82 -14.92
CA ARG A 11 5.11 2.08 -15.50
C ARG A 11 4.31 2.94 -14.52
N LEU A 12 3.81 2.34 -13.45
CA LEU A 12 3.09 3.05 -12.39
C LEU A 12 4.00 3.53 -11.28
N GLU A 13 5.33 3.31 -11.43
CA GLU A 13 6.35 3.76 -10.48
C GLU A 13 6.09 3.28 -9.05
N THR A 14 5.71 1.99 -8.91
CA THR A 14 5.46 1.35 -7.63
C THR A 14 6.75 1.17 -6.86
N ASN A 15 6.75 1.49 -5.60
CA ASN A 15 7.87 1.28 -4.69
C ASN A 15 7.90 -0.17 -4.21
N CYS A 16 8.75 -0.99 -4.82
CA CYS A 16 9.12 -2.30 -4.27
C CYS A 16 10.16 -2.12 -3.17
N TYR A 17 9.90 -2.68 -1.99
CA TYR A 17 10.81 -2.57 -0.86
C TYR A 17 11.51 -3.88 -0.55
N ILE A 18 12.82 -3.79 -0.28
CA ILE A 18 13.62 -4.87 0.28
C ILE A 18 13.96 -4.51 1.72
N LEU A 19 13.28 -5.18 2.66
CA LEU A 19 13.58 -5.05 4.08
C LEU A 19 14.67 -6.04 4.44
N ARG A 20 15.90 -5.53 4.63
CA ARG A 20 17.07 -6.34 4.95
C ARG A 20 17.37 -6.33 6.44
N SER A 21 17.58 -7.50 7.02
CA SER A 21 18.22 -7.70 8.33
C SER A 21 19.29 -8.78 8.23
N ASP A 22 20.53 -8.40 8.48
CA ASP A 22 21.72 -9.24 8.29
C ASP A 22 21.79 -9.81 6.84
N SER A 23 21.77 -11.14 6.70
CA SER A 23 21.81 -11.85 5.42
C SER A 23 20.42 -12.26 4.90
N THR A 24 19.34 -11.89 5.59
CA THR A 24 17.98 -12.21 5.17
C THR A 24 17.18 -10.97 4.81
N ALA A 25 16.08 -11.14 4.06
CA ALA A 25 15.21 -10.05 3.67
C ALA A 25 13.75 -10.48 3.53
N LEU A 26 12.84 -9.48 3.48
CA LEU A 26 11.50 -9.59 2.91
C LEU A 26 11.45 -8.76 1.62
N ILE A 27 10.70 -9.24 0.65
CA ILE A 27 10.35 -8.50 -0.56
C ILE A 27 8.91 -7.99 -0.38
N ILE A 28 8.71 -6.69 -0.48
CA ILE A 28 7.40 -6.07 -0.31
C ILE A 28 7.00 -5.42 -1.64
N ASP A 29 5.78 -5.70 -2.11
CA ASP A 29 5.18 -5.13 -3.32
C ASP A 29 6.06 -5.24 -4.58
N PRO A 30 6.50 -6.44 -4.99
CA PRO A 30 7.25 -6.61 -6.23
C PRO A 30 6.32 -6.48 -7.45
N GLY A 31 5.98 -5.25 -7.78
CA GLY A 31 4.95 -4.93 -8.76
C GLY A 31 5.32 -5.18 -10.21
N ASP A 32 6.61 -5.09 -10.54
CA ASP A 32 7.13 -5.28 -11.91
C ASP A 32 8.64 -5.53 -11.87
N GLU A 33 9.28 -5.68 -13.05
CA GLU A 33 10.73 -5.79 -13.24
C GLU A 33 11.41 -6.86 -12.35
N PRO A 34 10.89 -8.10 -12.28
CA PRO A 34 11.40 -9.13 -11.36
C PRO A 34 12.89 -9.42 -11.54
N GLU A 35 13.44 -9.36 -12.76
CA GLU A 35 14.87 -9.57 -13.03
C GLU A 35 15.72 -8.46 -12.40
N ARG A 36 15.22 -7.23 -12.31
CA ARG A 36 15.92 -6.13 -11.65
C ARG A 36 15.92 -6.32 -10.13
N ILE A 37 14.80 -6.77 -9.57
CA ILE A 37 14.68 -7.09 -8.14
C ILE A 37 15.63 -8.23 -7.78
N LEU A 38 15.65 -9.32 -8.55
CA LEU A 38 16.53 -10.48 -8.32
C LEU A 38 18.01 -10.08 -8.39
N ARG A 39 18.43 -9.32 -9.40
CA ARG A 39 19.81 -8.80 -9.48
C ARG A 39 20.17 -7.95 -8.27
N PHE A 40 19.29 -7.08 -7.83
CA PHE A 40 19.54 -6.25 -6.65
C PHE A 40 19.75 -7.09 -5.39
N LEU A 41 18.97 -8.15 -5.19
CA LEU A 41 19.14 -9.08 -4.07
C LEU A 41 20.51 -9.78 -4.09
N ASP A 42 20.98 -10.18 -5.27
CA ASP A 42 22.31 -10.77 -5.46
C ASP A 42 23.41 -9.73 -5.17
N ASP A 43 23.28 -8.49 -5.67
CA ASP A 43 24.25 -7.42 -5.47
C ASP A 43 24.44 -7.07 -3.99
N ILE A 44 23.37 -7.12 -3.20
CA ILE A 44 23.45 -6.88 -1.75
C ILE A 44 23.67 -8.14 -0.90
N ALA A 45 23.81 -9.29 -1.56
CA ALA A 45 24.08 -10.60 -0.96
C ALA A 45 23.11 -10.98 0.18
N VAL A 46 21.79 -10.90 -0.08
CA VAL A 46 20.75 -11.30 0.87
C VAL A 46 19.90 -12.43 0.33
N LYS A 47 19.33 -13.22 1.23
CA LYS A 47 18.39 -14.30 0.90
C LYS A 47 16.99 -13.92 1.39
N PRO A 48 16.07 -13.59 0.48
CA PRO A 48 14.70 -13.30 0.87
C PRO A 48 14.03 -14.55 1.42
N SER A 49 13.17 -14.36 2.43
CA SER A 49 12.44 -15.45 3.07
C SER A 49 10.95 -15.45 2.75
N LYS A 50 10.39 -14.33 2.34
CA LYS A 50 8.97 -14.15 2.01
C LYS A 50 8.79 -13.01 1.03
N ILE A 51 7.68 -13.08 0.27
CA ILE A 51 7.12 -11.96 -0.48
C ILE A 51 5.82 -11.55 0.22
N ILE A 52 5.62 -10.26 0.43
CA ILE A 52 4.42 -9.71 1.05
C ILE A 52 3.86 -8.65 0.10
N ALA A 53 2.55 -8.66 -0.16
CA ALA A 53 1.90 -7.51 -0.75
C ALA A 53 1.15 -6.73 0.33
N THR A 54 1.33 -5.40 0.35
CA THR A 54 0.56 -4.51 1.21
C THR A 54 -0.92 -4.52 0.84
N HIS A 55 -1.20 -4.68 -0.45
CA HIS A 55 -2.52 -4.90 -1.03
C HIS A 55 -2.37 -5.56 -2.41
N THR A 56 -3.48 -5.94 -3.05
CA THR A 56 -3.39 -6.77 -4.25
C THR A 56 -3.82 -6.07 -5.55
N HIS A 57 -3.61 -4.76 -5.66
CA HIS A 57 -3.64 -4.13 -6.98
C HIS A 57 -2.51 -4.70 -7.85
N PHE A 58 -2.75 -4.77 -9.15
CA PHE A 58 -1.89 -5.52 -10.07
C PHE A 58 -0.44 -5.02 -10.09
N ASP A 59 -0.25 -3.74 -9.97
CA ASP A 59 1.03 -3.07 -9.98
C ASP A 59 1.88 -3.29 -8.70
N HIS A 60 1.31 -3.95 -7.68
CA HIS A 60 2.02 -4.40 -6.47
C HIS A 60 2.37 -5.90 -6.52
N VAL A 61 1.83 -6.68 -7.47
CA VAL A 61 1.93 -8.15 -7.44
C VAL A 61 2.40 -8.81 -8.74
N LEU A 62 2.55 -8.07 -9.85
CA LEU A 62 2.88 -8.68 -11.16
C LEU A 62 4.22 -9.42 -11.19
N GLY A 63 5.22 -8.99 -10.41
CA GLY A 63 6.52 -9.63 -10.32
C GLY A 63 6.56 -10.89 -9.45
N VAL A 64 5.51 -11.13 -8.63
CA VAL A 64 5.50 -12.22 -7.63
C VAL A 64 5.76 -13.59 -8.24
N ASN A 65 5.05 -13.94 -9.32
CA ASN A 65 5.17 -15.27 -9.93
C ASN A 65 6.59 -15.55 -10.45
N ALA A 66 7.23 -14.58 -11.10
CA ALA A 66 8.59 -14.72 -11.63
C ALA A 66 9.61 -14.84 -10.49
N ILE A 67 9.50 -14.00 -9.45
CA ILE A 67 10.40 -14.08 -8.29
C ILE A 67 10.24 -15.42 -7.56
N ARG A 68 9.02 -15.92 -7.41
CA ARG A 68 8.78 -17.23 -6.78
C ARG A 68 9.33 -18.39 -7.58
N ALA A 69 9.30 -18.31 -8.90
CA ALA A 69 9.88 -19.36 -9.76
C ALA A 69 11.39 -19.52 -9.52
N GLU A 70 12.09 -18.41 -9.23
CA GLU A 70 13.54 -18.41 -8.95
C GLU A 70 13.88 -18.74 -7.49
N LEU A 71 13.13 -18.19 -6.54
CA LEU A 71 13.51 -18.24 -5.12
C LEU A 71 12.74 -19.28 -4.30
N ASN A 72 11.62 -19.79 -4.82
CA ASN A 72 10.74 -20.76 -4.13
C ASN A 72 10.37 -20.35 -2.69
N ILE A 73 9.98 -19.08 -2.51
CA ILE A 73 9.58 -18.51 -1.23
C ILE A 73 8.09 -18.23 -1.17
N PRO A 74 7.45 -18.23 0.02
CA PRO A 74 6.02 -18.02 0.17
C PRO A 74 5.60 -16.59 -0.14
N PHE A 75 4.37 -16.45 -0.69
CA PHE A 75 3.68 -15.18 -0.93
C PHE A 75 2.54 -14.99 0.07
N LEU A 76 2.52 -13.83 0.72
CA LEU A 76 1.63 -13.48 1.82
C LEU A 76 0.83 -12.21 1.50
N ILE A 77 -0.45 -12.22 1.84
CA ILE A 77 -1.37 -11.07 1.75
C ILE A 77 -2.33 -11.05 2.94
N HIS A 78 -3.09 -9.98 3.13
CA HIS A 78 -4.26 -10.02 3.99
C HIS A 78 -5.41 -10.78 3.31
N ARG A 79 -6.20 -11.52 4.11
CA ARG A 79 -7.29 -12.39 3.57
C ARG A 79 -8.34 -11.61 2.78
N ASP A 80 -8.65 -10.39 3.22
CA ASP A 80 -9.73 -9.59 2.62
C ASP A 80 -9.42 -9.10 1.21
N ASP A 81 -8.15 -9.20 0.77
CA ASP A 81 -7.74 -8.89 -0.60
C ASP A 81 -7.72 -10.11 -1.54
N LEU A 82 -8.03 -11.32 -1.04
CA LEU A 82 -7.99 -12.52 -1.87
C LEU A 82 -8.91 -12.43 -3.10
N ALA A 83 -10.15 -11.98 -2.91
CA ALA A 83 -11.11 -11.85 -4.01
C ALA A 83 -10.66 -10.80 -5.05
N MET A 84 -9.96 -9.73 -4.60
CA MET A 84 -9.36 -8.74 -5.48
C MET A 84 -8.25 -9.37 -6.32
N LEU A 85 -7.36 -10.12 -5.69
CA LEU A 85 -6.26 -10.82 -6.37
C LEU A 85 -6.79 -11.82 -7.41
N GLU A 86 -7.76 -12.66 -7.05
CA GLU A 86 -8.36 -13.67 -7.94
C GLU A 86 -9.02 -13.03 -9.17
N SER A 87 -9.60 -11.84 -9.02
CA SER A 87 -10.23 -11.09 -10.12
C SER A 87 -9.27 -10.18 -10.90
N MET A 88 -7.97 -10.17 -10.57
CA MET A 88 -6.97 -9.24 -11.13
C MET A 88 -6.97 -9.20 -12.66
N GLN A 89 -6.93 -10.37 -13.33
CA GLN A 89 -6.88 -10.43 -14.79
C GLN A 89 -8.09 -9.81 -15.48
N SER A 90 -9.30 -10.12 -14.97
CA SER A 90 -10.54 -9.57 -15.53
C SER A 90 -10.64 -8.06 -15.32
N ARG A 91 -10.28 -7.59 -14.12
CA ARG A 91 -10.27 -6.17 -13.78
C ARG A 91 -9.29 -5.35 -14.63
N VAL A 92 -8.05 -5.82 -14.74
CA VAL A 92 -7.05 -5.12 -15.58
C VAL A 92 -7.49 -5.09 -17.04
N ARG A 93 -8.05 -6.19 -17.54
CA ARG A 93 -8.58 -6.23 -18.92
C ARG A 93 -9.74 -5.27 -19.13
N GLU A 94 -10.66 -5.18 -18.19
CA GLU A 94 -11.85 -4.32 -18.26
C GLU A 94 -11.49 -2.83 -18.14
N PHE A 95 -10.67 -2.47 -17.12
CA PHE A 95 -10.40 -1.07 -16.82
C PHE A 95 -9.19 -0.49 -17.55
N MET A 96 -8.18 -1.31 -17.86
CA MET A 96 -6.92 -0.87 -18.46
C MET A 96 -6.76 -1.31 -19.92
N GLY A 97 -7.58 -2.25 -20.40
CA GLY A 97 -7.59 -2.70 -21.79
C GLY A 97 -6.42 -3.61 -22.20
N PHE A 98 -5.61 -4.10 -21.25
CA PHE A 98 -4.53 -5.04 -21.53
C PHE A 98 -4.62 -6.31 -20.68
N SER A 99 -3.83 -7.34 -21.04
CA SER A 99 -3.80 -8.60 -20.29
C SER A 99 -2.57 -8.67 -19.42
N VAL A 100 -2.73 -9.26 -18.22
CA VAL A 100 -1.67 -9.54 -17.26
C VAL A 100 -1.55 -11.05 -16.99
N PRO A 101 -0.42 -11.53 -16.45
CA PRO A 101 -0.28 -12.91 -16.02
C PRO A 101 -1.37 -13.34 -15.02
N PRO A 102 -1.60 -14.65 -14.85
CA PRO A 102 -2.51 -15.14 -13.81
C PRO A 102 -2.07 -14.66 -12.41
N PRO A 103 -3.04 -14.48 -11.48
CA PRO A 103 -2.72 -14.07 -10.14
C PRO A 103 -1.79 -15.08 -9.45
N PRO A 104 -0.84 -14.63 -8.62
CA PRO A 104 -0.01 -15.53 -7.85
C PRO A 104 -0.83 -16.29 -6.81
N LYS A 105 -0.43 -17.55 -6.57
CA LYS A 105 -1.03 -18.36 -5.51
C LYS A 105 -0.58 -17.82 -4.15
N VAL A 106 -1.55 -17.58 -3.26
CA VAL A 106 -1.30 -17.20 -1.87
C VAL A 106 -0.93 -18.43 -1.05
N ASP A 107 0.14 -18.34 -0.26
CA ASP A 107 0.57 -19.44 0.62
C ASP A 107 0.12 -19.21 2.07
N GLN A 108 0.09 -17.97 2.55
CA GLN A 108 -0.30 -17.61 3.92
C GLN A 108 -1.09 -16.30 3.94
N PHE A 109 -1.95 -16.16 4.92
CA PHE A 109 -2.65 -14.90 5.19
C PHE A 109 -2.07 -14.22 6.43
N LEU A 110 -1.90 -12.92 6.32
CA LEU A 110 -1.48 -12.05 7.40
C LEU A 110 -2.70 -11.50 8.14
N ALA A 111 -2.53 -11.29 9.44
CA ALA A 111 -3.56 -10.71 10.31
C ALA A 111 -3.04 -9.45 11.01
N ASP A 112 -3.98 -8.59 11.42
CA ASP A 112 -3.66 -7.40 12.23
C ASP A 112 -2.93 -7.77 13.53
N GLY A 113 -1.87 -7.03 13.85
CA GLY A 113 -1.03 -7.28 15.02
C GLY A 113 -0.03 -8.43 14.86
N GLU A 114 -0.05 -9.17 13.75
CA GLU A 114 0.90 -10.25 13.50
C GLU A 114 2.33 -9.71 13.39
N SER A 115 3.29 -10.42 13.98
CA SER A 115 4.71 -10.07 13.96
C SER A 115 5.47 -10.97 12.99
N ILE A 116 6.13 -10.37 12.00
CA ILE A 116 6.93 -11.07 10.99
C ILE A 116 8.41 -10.85 11.31
N THR A 117 9.13 -11.93 11.55
CA THR A 117 10.56 -11.91 11.84
C THR A 117 11.40 -11.80 10.55
N ILE A 118 12.44 -10.96 10.59
CA ILE A 118 13.45 -10.77 9.55
C ILE A 118 14.82 -10.81 10.23
N GLY A 119 15.51 -11.96 10.22
CA GLY A 119 16.77 -12.09 10.96
C GLY A 119 16.61 -11.77 12.44
N GLN A 120 17.27 -10.70 12.90
CA GLN A 120 17.19 -10.21 14.28
C GLN A 120 16.09 -9.17 14.49
N ASP A 121 15.51 -8.67 13.41
CA ASP A 121 14.48 -7.63 13.42
C ASP A 121 13.08 -8.23 13.21
N ARG A 122 12.07 -7.39 13.37
CA ARG A 122 10.66 -7.74 13.13
C ARG A 122 9.89 -6.54 12.61
N VAL A 123 8.81 -6.82 11.88
CA VAL A 123 7.77 -5.86 11.53
C VAL A 123 6.43 -6.35 12.05
N THR A 124 5.56 -5.42 12.41
CA THR A 124 4.20 -5.70 12.85
C THR A 124 3.23 -5.31 11.74
N VAL A 125 2.31 -6.20 11.44
CA VAL A 125 1.21 -5.95 10.49
C VAL A 125 0.20 -5.02 11.14
N ILE A 126 -0.16 -3.95 10.46
CA ILE A 126 -1.26 -3.05 10.83
C ILE A 126 -2.29 -3.12 9.71
N HIS A 127 -3.50 -3.60 9.99
CA HIS A 127 -4.57 -3.57 9.01
C HIS A 127 -5.03 -2.12 8.80
N THR A 128 -4.90 -1.64 7.56
CA THR A 128 -5.18 -0.25 7.15
C THR A 128 -6.12 -0.21 5.95
N PRO A 129 -7.34 -0.77 6.08
CA PRO A 129 -8.29 -0.86 4.98
C PRO A 129 -8.78 0.51 4.52
N GLY A 130 -9.31 0.55 3.29
CA GLY A 130 -9.96 1.72 2.71
C GLY A 130 -9.51 2.05 1.30
N HIS A 131 -8.23 1.85 0.95
CA HIS A 131 -7.79 1.81 -0.44
C HIS A 131 -8.17 0.47 -1.08
N SER A 132 -7.91 -0.63 -0.37
CA SER A 132 -8.50 -1.94 -0.59
C SER A 132 -9.02 -2.51 0.73
N PRO A 133 -9.88 -3.55 0.72
CA PRO A 133 -10.38 -4.17 1.95
C PRO A 133 -9.28 -4.82 2.78
N GLY A 134 -8.27 -5.38 2.13
CA GLY A 134 -7.14 -6.08 2.75
C GLY A 134 -5.85 -5.27 2.81
N SER A 135 -5.88 -3.95 2.60
CA SER A 135 -4.70 -3.11 2.75
C SER A 135 -4.07 -3.25 4.12
N ILE A 136 -2.76 -3.50 4.16
CA ILE A 136 -1.96 -3.55 5.39
C ILE A 136 -0.78 -2.59 5.30
N SER A 137 -0.34 -2.14 6.46
CA SER A 137 0.93 -1.46 6.64
C SER A 137 1.88 -2.33 7.46
N LEU A 138 3.18 -2.20 7.25
CA LEU A 138 4.21 -2.97 7.95
C LEU A 138 5.07 -2.04 8.79
N ALA A 139 4.84 -2.01 10.10
CA ALA A 139 5.56 -1.14 11.03
C ALA A 139 6.82 -1.82 11.55
N GLY A 140 7.98 -1.19 11.31
CA GLY A 140 9.24 -1.49 11.97
C GLY A 140 9.41 -0.66 13.25
N ARG A 141 10.65 -0.48 13.69
CA ARG A 141 10.95 0.26 14.91
C ARG A 141 10.77 1.76 14.74
N ASP A 142 11.23 2.31 13.61
CA ASP A 142 11.33 3.74 13.30
C ASP A 142 10.82 4.06 11.88
N TYR A 143 10.13 3.11 11.27
CA TYR A 143 9.54 3.24 9.94
C TYR A 143 8.24 2.45 9.82
N VAL A 144 7.44 2.81 8.82
CA VAL A 144 6.25 2.08 8.40
C VAL A 144 6.15 2.07 6.87
N LEU A 145 5.95 0.89 6.26
CA LEU A 145 5.58 0.78 4.86
C LEU A 145 4.06 0.80 4.79
N THR A 146 3.49 1.78 4.11
CA THR A 146 2.04 2.04 4.15
C THR A 146 1.29 1.50 2.94
N GLY A 147 2.01 0.97 1.93
CA GLY A 147 1.39 0.72 0.65
C GLY A 147 0.63 1.97 0.18
N ASP A 148 -0.55 1.77 -0.34
CA ASP A 148 -1.38 2.84 -0.87
C ASP A 148 -2.38 3.42 0.16
N ALA A 149 -2.05 3.35 1.45
CA ALA A 149 -2.87 4.02 2.46
C ALA A 149 -2.49 5.49 2.64
N LEU A 150 -1.21 5.79 2.87
CA LEU A 150 -0.72 7.14 3.17
C LEU A 150 0.50 7.46 2.30
N PHE A 151 0.46 8.61 1.63
CA PHE A 151 1.54 9.15 0.79
C PHE A 151 2.02 10.49 1.31
N ASN A 152 3.14 10.97 0.77
CA ASN A 152 3.61 12.33 1.02
C ASN A 152 2.55 13.35 0.54
N GLN A 153 1.90 14.02 1.50
CA GLN A 153 0.82 14.99 1.32
C GLN A 153 -0.39 14.47 0.51
N SER A 154 -0.62 13.14 0.56
CA SER A 154 -1.76 12.53 -0.11
C SER A 154 -2.22 11.27 0.63
N ILE A 155 -3.32 10.69 0.18
CA ILE A 155 -3.83 9.38 0.61
C ILE A 155 -4.19 8.54 -0.62
N GLY A 156 -4.33 7.24 -0.44
CA GLY A 156 -4.76 6.34 -1.50
C GLY A 156 -6.13 6.70 -2.06
N ARG A 157 -6.32 6.41 -3.34
CA ARG A 157 -7.65 6.55 -3.98
C ARG A 157 -8.61 5.51 -3.41
N THR A 158 -9.88 5.87 -3.37
CA THR A 158 -10.94 5.03 -2.81
C THR A 158 -12.13 4.84 -3.75
N ASP A 159 -11.98 5.27 -5.00
CA ASP A 159 -13.01 5.20 -6.05
C ASP A 159 -12.98 3.89 -6.86
N LEU A 160 -12.01 3.01 -6.59
CA LEU A 160 -11.95 1.67 -7.17
C LEU A 160 -12.82 0.69 -6.37
N PRO A 161 -13.27 -0.42 -7.00
CA PRO A 161 -14.08 -1.43 -6.30
C PRO A 161 -13.37 -1.99 -5.05
N GLY A 162 -14.02 -1.87 -3.90
CA GLY A 162 -13.48 -2.22 -2.58
C GLY A 162 -12.91 -1.03 -1.81
N GLY A 163 -12.79 0.14 -2.45
CA GLY A 163 -12.35 1.37 -1.79
C GLY A 163 -13.46 2.02 -0.95
N ASP A 164 -13.09 2.64 0.18
CA ASP A 164 -13.97 3.38 1.08
C ASP A 164 -13.19 4.50 1.78
N LEU A 165 -13.55 5.76 1.49
CA LEU A 165 -12.83 6.92 1.99
C LEU A 165 -12.88 7.05 3.51
N ASP A 166 -14.06 6.86 4.10
CA ASP A 166 -14.22 7.01 5.56
C ASP A 166 -13.41 5.96 6.31
N THR A 167 -13.34 4.75 5.76
CA THR A 167 -12.52 3.68 6.31
C THR A 167 -11.03 4.00 6.17
N LEU A 168 -10.57 4.51 5.03
CA LEU A 168 -9.19 4.90 4.84
C LEU A 168 -8.78 6.04 5.79
N VAL A 169 -9.61 7.06 5.91
CA VAL A 169 -9.38 8.17 6.86
C VAL A 169 -9.27 7.64 8.29
N ARG A 170 -10.16 6.73 8.70
CA ARG A 170 -10.07 6.08 10.03
C ARG A 170 -8.79 5.26 10.19
N SER A 171 -8.41 4.48 9.19
CA SER A 171 -7.17 3.70 9.20
C SER A 171 -5.95 4.58 9.41
N ILE A 172 -5.85 5.68 8.68
CA ILE A 172 -4.73 6.62 8.82
C ILE A 172 -4.76 7.30 10.20
N THR A 173 -5.89 7.92 10.55
CA THR A 173 -5.97 8.78 11.75
C THR A 173 -5.90 8.01 13.07
N HIS A 174 -6.41 6.77 13.14
CA HIS A 174 -6.44 6.00 14.37
C HIS A 174 -5.33 4.94 14.45
N ARG A 175 -4.78 4.48 13.31
CA ARG A 175 -3.78 3.43 13.31
C ARG A 175 -2.38 3.97 12.95
N LEU A 176 -2.23 4.66 11.83
CA LEU A 176 -0.92 5.18 11.42
C LEU A 176 -0.51 6.39 12.27
N PHE A 177 -1.43 7.31 12.54
CA PHE A 177 -1.15 8.49 13.36
C PHE A 177 -0.99 8.18 14.86
N SER A 178 -1.18 6.94 15.30
CA SER A 178 -0.80 6.49 16.64
C SER A 178 0.70 6.17 16.77
N LEU A 179 1.42 6.07 15.65
CA LEU A 179 2.87 5.91 15.64
C LEU A 179 3.57 7.23 16.03
N ASP A 180 4.84 7.11 16.42
CA ASP A 180 5.67 8.26 16.78
C ASP A 180 5.84 9.22 15.58
N ASP A 181 5.91 10.52 15.85
CA ASP A 181 6.00 11.54 14.79
C ASP A 181 7.26 11.41 13.92
N ASP A 182 8.37 10.93 14.50
CA ASP A 182 9.63 10.68 13.79
C ASP A 182 9.62 9.39 12.95
N THR A 183 8.52 8.63 12.96
CA THR A 183 8.40 7.40 12.15
C THR A 183 8.42 7.75 10.66
N ILE A 184 9.39 7.20 9.92
CA ILE A 184 9.48 7.38 8.47
C ILE A 184 8.40 6.57 7.78
N VAL A 185 7.68 7.19 6.87
CA VAL A 185 6.64 6.58 6.03
C VAL A 185 7.22 6.25 4.66
N TYR A 186 7.16 4.98 4.30
CA TYR A 186 7.52 4.45 2.99
C TYR A 186 6.24 4.07 2.23
N PRO A 187 5.75 4.92 1.31
CA PRO A 187 4.49 4.70 0.60
C PRO A 187 4.61 3.75 -0.57
N GLY A 188 3.49 3.24 -1.11
CA GLY A 188 3.45 2.42 -2.32
C GLY A 188 3.91 3.15 -3.58
N HIS A 189 3.77 4.48 -3.62
CA HIS A 189 4.21 5.35 -4.72
C HIS A 189 4.77 6.67 -4.20
N GLY A 190 5.69 7.26 -4.97
CA GLY A 190 6.27 8.57 -4.69
C GLY A 190 7.30 8.56 -3.55
N PRO A 191 7.65 9.76 -3.03
CA PRO A 191 8.71 9.90 -2.04
C PRO A 191 8.26 9.52 -0.63
N GLU A 192 9.24 9.22 0.22
CA GLU A 192 9.06 9.07 1.67
C GLU A 192 8.61 10.36 2.35
N THR A 193 8.02 10.21 3.54
CA THR A 193 7.61 11.30 4.41
C THR A 193 7.75 10.85 5.88
N SER A 194 7.18 11.57 6.82
CA SER A 194 7.09 11.16 8.24
C SER A 194 5.65 11.22 8.76
N ILE A 195 5.37 10.46 9.81
CA ILE A 195 4.06 10.52 10.48
C ILE A 195 3.78 11.93 10.98
N GLY A 196 4.77 12.63 11.51
CA GLY A 196 4.63 14.01 12.00
C GLY A 196 4.29 14.99 10.91
N ASP A 197 4.97 14.91 9.74
CA ASP A 197 4.70 15.78 8.60
C ASP A 197 3.26 15.57 8.10
N GLU A 198 2.83 14.31 7.98
CA GLU A 198 1.48 14.00 7.50
C GLU A 198 0.39 14.38 8.52
N LYS A 199 0.62 14.21 9.81
CA LYS A 199 -0.28 14.74 10.85
C LYS A 199 -0.46 16.25 10.75
N LEU A 200 0.60 16.97 10.38
CA LEU A 200 0.57 18.42 10.30
C LEU A 200 0.02 18.92 8.96
N ALA A 201 0.56 18.45 7.85
CA ALA A 201 0.43 19.08 6.53
C ALA A 201 -0.42 18.29 5.52
N ASN A 202 -0.80 17.03 5.79
CA ASN A 202 -1.59 16.27 4.83
C ASN A 202 -2.96 16.94 4.59
N PRO A 203 -3.32 17.27 3.33
CA PRO A 203 -4.56 18.01 3.03
C PRO A 203 -5.83 17.19 3.24
N PHE A 204 -5.75 15.86 3.35
CA PHE A 204 -6.91 14.97 3.54
C PHE A 204 -7.15 14.59 4.99
N VAL A 205 -6.10 14.34 5.74
CA VAL A 205 -6.16 13.76 7.10
C VAL A 205 -5.39 14.56 8.16
N GLY A 206 -4.58 15.53 7.76
CA GLY A 206 -3.76 16.34 8.65
C GLY A 206 -4.54 17.47 9.32
N GLN A 207 -3.85 18.22 10.16
CA GLN A 207 -4.44 19.37 10.87
C GLN A 207 -4.92 20.48 9.91
N VAL A 208 -4.29 20.60 8.73
CA VAL A 208 -4.67 21.57 7.71
C VAL A 208 -6.03 21.25 7.09
N SER A 209 -6.39 19.95 6.96
CA SER A 209 -7.68 19.52 6.42
C SER A 209 -8.87 20.05 7.26
N LYS A 210 -8.68 20.15 8.57
CA LYS A 210 -9.69 20.66 9.51
C LYS A 210 -9.89 22.17 9.42
N ARG A 211 -9.04 22.91 8.71
CA ARG A 211 -9.10 24.38 8.52
C ARG A 211 -9.78 24.78 7.22
N ILE A 212 -10.03 23.83 6.31
CA ILE A 212 -10.76 24.08 5.07
C ILE A 212 -12.25 24.03 5.44
N PRO A 213 -13.01 25.17 5.41
CA PRO A 213 -14.43 25.13 5.68
C PRO A 213 -15.12 24.27 4.62
N GLU A 214 -16.05 23.42 5.05
CA GLU A 214 -16.89 22.70 4.12
C GLU A 214 -17.54 23.68 3.13
N PRO A 215 -17.61 23.36 1.82
CA PRO A 215 -18.29 24.21 0.87
C PRO A 215 -19.74 24.37 1.35
N THR A 216 -20.11 25.59 1.76
CA THR A 216 -21.47 25.90 2.19
C THR A 216 -22.40 25.49 1.05
N SER A 217 -23.28 24.53 1.30
CA SER A 217 -24.35 24.14 0.38
C SER A 217 -25.28 25.31 0.21
N THR A 218 -24.99 26.20 -0.74
CA THR A 218 -25.91 27.26 -1.14
C THR A 218 -27.08 26.59 -1.85
N SER A 219 -28.17 26.42 -1.11
CA SER A 219 -29.43 25.95 -1.65
C SER A 219 -29.97 26.98 -2.65
N LEU A 220 -29.68 26.76 -3.92
CA LEU A 220 -30.37 27.46 -5.01
C LEU A 220 -31.79 26.88 -5.15
N ILE A 221 -32.67 27.23 -4.19
CA ILE A 221 -34.11 27.11 -4.41
C ILE A 221 -34.58 28.41 -5.07
N GLY A 222 -34.36 28.50 -6.36
CA GLY A 222 -35.01 29.49 -7.22
C GLY A 222 -36.43 29.02 -7.49
N LYS A 223 -37.41 29.54 -6.76
CA LYS A 223 -38.84 29.44 -7.12
C LYS A 223 -39.08 30.23 -8.41
N SER A 224 -39.13 29.58 -9.54
CA SER A 224 -39.67 30.16 -10.76
C SER A 224 -41.17 30.00 -10.75
N SER A 225 -41.89 31.10 -10.42
CA SER A 225 -43.32 31.21 -10.59
C SER A 225 -43.65 31.42 -12.08
N LEU A 226 -44.11 30.39 -12.73
CA LEU A 226 -44.77 30.48 -14.05
C LEU A 226 -46.17 31.08 -13.85
N LYS A 227 -46.38 32.38 -14.21
CA LYS A 227 -47.69 32.94 -14.47
C LYS A 227 -48.15 32.44 -15.82
N LYS A 228 -49.38 31.87 -15.85
CA LYS A 228 -50.16 31.60 -17.04
C LYS A 228 -50.68 32.94 -17.59
N VAL A 229 -50.57 33.14 -18.86
CA VAL A 229 -51.55 33.79 -19.76
C VAL A 229 -51.61 32.95 -21.03
#